data_d42a32bbe3740707fd2597ae6b18e79f
#
_entry.id   d42a32bbe3740707fd2597ae6b18e79f
#
_cell.length_a   1.000
_cell.length_b   1.000
_cell.length_c   1.000
_cell.angle_alpha   90.00
_cell.angle_beta   90.00
_cell.angle_gamma   90.00
#
_symmetry.space_group_name_H-M   'P 1'
#
loop_
_entity.id
_entity.type
_entity.pdbx_description
1 polymer ?
#
loop_
_entity_poly.entity_id
_entity_poly.type
_entity_poly.pdbx_seq_one_letter_code
_entity_poly.pdbx_strand_id
1 'polypeptide(L)'
;VGSEMCIRDSMDAESGKILYEKSKDQKMPNASTTKILTCLYILKHCDLDQMAEVSKNAAMQPKVRLGVREGEKYKVKDLLYGLMLESYNDCAVVLAEHAEGSVENFEKRMNQMAENLGTLNTHFVTPNGLDGIDKKGRHETTAQDLAKIMARCIKNQQFLEITQTKQYTFTDGSRKRRFICNNHNALLSSMQGVISGKTGYTSKAGYCYVGAVKQKNMTMTFSVLASGWPPHKTYKWKDVRKLVQYATDHYERREIIADTSKIKEISIKNGLKEKVLLKTGNLKAAFLVKKTDKIKIESILPSFIDAPVKEGQKVGEIKYLINGKSQKSVPIYAKQSVKQKDYWYYFEKIIQRFTLTT
;
A
#
# COMPACT_ATOMS: atom_id res chain seq x y z
N VAL A 1 -4.05 -27.60 7.97
CA VAL A 1 -4.81 -27.35 9.16
C VAL A 1 -4.08 -26.26 9.94
N GLY A 2 -4.47 -25.00 9.74
CA GLY A 2 -4.03 -23.89 10.58
C GLY A 2 -4.88 -23.86 11.86
N SER A 3 -4.40 -23.19 12.93
CA SER A 3 -5.19 -23.07 14.15
C SER A 3 -6.53 -22.40 13.83
N GLU A 4 -7.62 -22.88 14.41
CA GLU A 4 -8.97 -22.31 14.20
C GLU A 4 -9.04 -20.84 14.61
N MET A 5 -8.22 -20.42 15.58
CA MET A 5 -8.13 -19.03 16.09
C MET A 5 -7.24 -18.10 15.25
N CYS A 6 -6.57 -18.59 14.21
CA CYS A 6 -5.69 -17.75 13.40
C CYS A 6 -6.48 -16.74 12.56
N ILE A 7 -6.23 -15.46 12.77
CA ILE A 7 -6.78 -14.34 12.02
C ILE A 7 -5.85 -14.03 10.86
N ARG A 8 -6.38 -13.89 9.66
CA ARG A 8 -5.57 -13.74 8.44
C ARG A 8 -6.20 -12.72 7.50
N ASP A 9 -5.35 -11.93 6.90
CA ASP A 9 -5.72 -11.05 5.80
C ASP A 9 -4.60 -11.01 4.76
N SER A 10 -4.98 -10.88 3.49
CA SER A 10 -4.05 -10.54 2.42
C SER A 10 -4.69 -9.57 1.44
N MET A 11 -3.90 -8.60 0.99
CA MET A 11 -4.35 -7.58 0.07
C MET A 11 -3.29 -7.28 -1.00
N ASP A 12 -3.75 -6.79 -2.14
CA ASP A 12 -2.88 -6.20 -3.15
C ASP A 12 -2.39 -4.82 -2.66
N ALA A 13 -1.08 -4.66 -2.58
CA ALA A 13 -0.47 -3.45 -2.03
C ALA A 13 -0.67 -2.19 -2.90
N GLU A 14 -1.00 -2.36 -4.19
CA GLU A 14 -1.21 -1.25 -5.11
C GLU A 14 -2.66 -0.76 -5.10
N SER A 15 -3.61 -1.67 -5.25
CA SER A 15 -5.04 -1.34 -5.34
C SER A 15 -5.78 -1.34 -4.01
N GLY A 16 -5.21 -1.93 -2.96
CA GLY A 16 -5.89 -2.17 -1.69
C GLY A 16 -6.96 -3.25 -1.74
N LYS A 17 -7.09 -3.97 -2.87
CA LYS A 17 -8.08 -5.06 -3.02
C LYS A 17 -7.76 -6.21 -2.08
N ILE A 18 -8.75 -6.62 -1.29
CA ILE A 18 -8.63 -7.80 -0.42
C ILE A 18 -8.59 -9.06 -1.30
N LEU A 19 -7.59 -9.89 -1.07
CA LEU A 19 -7.39 -11.18 -1.78
C LEU A 19 -7.95 -12.34 -0.98
N TYR A 20 -7.74 -12.33 0.32
CA TYR A 20 -8.25 -13.30 1.27
C TYR A 20 -8.49 -12.64 2.61
N GLU A 21 -9.56 -13.05 3.31
CA GLU A 21 -9.86 -12.59 4.65
C GLU A 21 -10.41 -13.72 5.53
N LYS A 22 -9.99 -13.73 6.79
CA LYS A 22 -10.59 -14.52 7.86
C LYS A 22 -10.54 -13.71 9.15
N SER A 23 -11.73 -13.31 9.66
CA SER A 23 -11.84 -12.49 10.88
C SER A 23 -11.02 -11.18 10.81
N LYS A 24 -10.97 -10.55 9.64
CA LYS A 24 -10.08 -9.41 9.31
C LYS A 24 -10.22 -8.21 10.25
N ASP A 25 -11.43 -8.00 10.81
CA ASP A 25 -11.78 -6.86 11.65
C ASP A 25 -11.67 -7.16 13.16
N GLN A 26 -11.30 -8.39 13.52
CA GLN A 26 -11.10 -8.77 14.92
C GLN A 26 -9.85 -8.08 15.47
N LYS A 27 -10.03 -7.25 16.50
CA LYS A 27 -8.92 -6.60 17.21
C LYS A 27 -8.17 -7.59 18.07
N MET A 28 -6.86 -7.60 17.96
CA MET A 28 -5.96 -8.49 18.69
C MET A 28 -4.64 -7.79 19.05
N PRO A 29 -4.01 -8.17 20.15
CA PRO A 29 -2.60 -7.83 20.39
C PRO A 29 -1.76 -8.35 19.22
N ASN A 30 -0.83 -7.55 18.75
CA ASN A 30 -0.04 -7.84 17.56
C ASN A 30 1.47 -7.94 17.84
N ALA A 31 1.86 -7.83 19.10
CA ALA A 31 3.25 -7.95 19.53
C ALA A 31 4.20 -7.06 18.68
N SER A 32 5.41 -7.51 18.48
CA SER A 32 6.47 -6.79 17.75
C SER A 32 6.19 -6.53 16.27
N THR A 33 5.04 -6.94 15.70
CA THR A 33 4.65 -6.47 14.37
C THR A 33 4.35 -4.96 14.35
N THR A 34 4.07 -4.36 15.52
CA THR A 34 3.99 -2.91 15.76
C THR A 34 5.22 -2.16 15.22
N LYS A 35 6.40 -2.76 15.33
CA LYS A 35 7.67 -2.12 14.98
C LYS A 35 7.81 -1.71 13.51
N ILE A 36 6.95 -2.23 12.61
CA ILE A 36 6.92 -1.76 11.22
C ILE A 36 6.49 -0.29 11.13
N LEU A 37 5.49 0.11 11.93
CA LEU A 37 5.04 1.51 11.96
C LEU A 37 6.03 2.39 12.71
N THR A 38 6.60 1.91 13.82
CA THR A 38 7.70 2.59 14.52
C THR A 38 8.86 2.87 13.57
N CYS A 39 9.31 1.86 12.82
CA CYS A 39 10.37 2.01 11.82
C CYS A 39 9.99 3.05 10.75
N LEU A 40 8.79 2.95 10.18
CA LEU A 40 8.34 3.89 9.16
C LEU A 40 8.26 5.33 9.68
N TYR A 41 7.84 5.51 10.93
CA TYR A 41 7.80 6.82 11.58
C TYR A 41 9.20 7.43 11.66
N ILE A 42 10.14 6.70 12.21
CA ILE A 42 11.54 7.13 12.36
C ILE A 42 12.16 7.48 11.00
N LEU A 43 11.98 6.61 9.99
CA LEU A 43 12.47 6.84 8.63
C LEU A 43 11.92 8.11 7.96
N LYS A 44 10.78 8.61 8.42
CA LYS A 44 10.16 9.82 7.89
C LYS A 44 10.53 11.09 8.64
N HIS A 45 10.89 10.99 9.91
CA HIS A 45 10.96 12.15 10.78
C HIS A 45 12.33 12.37 11.41
N CYS A 46 13.25 11.38 11.32
CA CYS A 46 14.58 11.47 11.91
C CYS A 46 15.68 11.38 10.85
N ASP A 47 16.78 12.07 11.09
CA ASP A 47 18.01 11.85 10.36
C ASP A 47 18.69 10.57 10.86
N LEU A 48 18.99 9.67 9.93
CA LEU A 48 19.53 8.33 10.24
C LEU A 48 20.97 8.34 10.75
N ASP A 49 21.73 9.39 10.49
CA ASP A 49 23.12 9.55 10.93
C ASP A 49 23.24 10.23 12.31
N GLN A 50 22.13 10.77 12.83
CA GLN A 50 22.11 11.33 14.19
C GLN A 50 22.36 10.26 15.26
N MET A 51 22.91 10.73 16.37
CA MET A 51 23.17 9.91 17.56
C MET A 51 22.00 10.05 18.54
N ALA A 52 21.31 8.96 18.81
CA ALA A 52 20.28 8.87 19.84
C ALA A 52 20.91 8.49 21.17
N GLU A 53 20.58 9.21 22.22
CA GLU A 53 21.06 8.95 23.59
C GLU A 53 20.08 8.03 24.33
N VAL A 54 20.63 7.09 25.09
CA VAL A 54 19.88 6.08 25.84
C VAL A 54 19.43 6.65 27.17
N SER A 55 18.12 6.67 27.39
CA SER A 55 17.51 7.01 28.68
C SER A 55 17.55 5.83 29.65
N LYS A 56 17.31 6.13 30.92
CA LYS A 56 17.09 5.10 31.97
C LYS A 56 15.89 4.19 31.62
N ASN A 57 14.81 4.76 31.10
CA ASN A 57 13.61 4.02 30.68
C ASN A 57 13.96 3.01 29.57
N ALA A 58 14.68 3.43 28.53
CA ALA A 58 15.10 2.56 27.45
C ALA A 58 16.02 1.43 27.94
N ALA A 59 16.97 1.73 28.82
CA ALA A 59 17.91 0.75 29.40
C ALA A 59 17.20 -0.32 30.23
N MET A 60 16.03 -0.01 30.81
CA MET A 60 15.27 -0.94 31.67
C MET A 60 14.27 -1.81 30.87
N GLN A 61 14.19 -1.69 29.56
CA GLN A 61 13.22 -2.46 28.77
C GLN A 61 13.41 -3.98 28.91
N PRO A 62 12.30 -4.76 28.94
CA PRO A 62 12.39 -6.20 29.08
C PRO A 62 12.93 -6.88 27.80
N LYS A 63 13.31 -8.14 27.92
CA LYS A 63 13.73 -8.98 26.78
C LYS A 63 12.56 -9.07 25.75
N VAL A 64 12.86 -9.10 24.44
CA VAL A 64 14.15 -9.15 23.75
C VAL A 64 14.75 -7.75 23.66
N ARG A 65 16.05 -7.60 23.96
CA ARG A 65 16.72 -6.29 24.01
C ARG A 65 18.17 -6.37 23.58
N LEU A 66 18.69 -5.29 23.03
CA LEU A 66 20.11 -5.09 22.70
C LEU A 66 20.98 -5.05 24.00
N GLY A 67 20.37 -4.57 25.07
CA GLY A 67 21.06 -4.35 26.35
C GLY A 67 21.82 -3.02 26.35
N VAL A 68 21.19 -1.97 25.82
CA VAL A 68 21.69 -0.59 25.88
C VAL A 68 21.80 -0.13 27.34
N ARG A 69 22.74 0.80 27.62
CA ARG A 69 22.97 1.36 28.95
C ARG A 69 22.66 2.85 28.95
N GLU A 70 22.16 3.36 30.05
CA GLU A 70 21.87 4.79 30.22
C GLU A 70 23.12 5.64 29.87
N GLY A 71 22.91 6.70 29.09
CA GLY A 71 23.95 7.61 28.60
C GLY A 71 24.74 7.11 27.39
N GLU A 72 24.62 5.82 27.00
CA GLU A 72 25.20 5.37 25.73
C GLU A 72 24.52 6.09 24.53
N LYS A 73 25.26 6.19 23.43
CA LYS A 73 24.76 6.80 22.19
C LYS A 73 24.90 5.82 21.04
N TYR A 74 23.89 5.79 20.19
CA TYR A 74 23.83 4.94 19.00
C TYR A 74 23.32 5.73 17.80
N LYS A 75 23.78 5.41 16.61
CA LYS A 75 23.17 5.96 15.39
C LYS A 75 21.73 5.50 15.27
N VAL A 76 20.84 6.39 14.85
CA VAL A 76 19.43 6.09 14.58
C VAL A 76 19.32 4.92 13.59
N LYS A 77 20.13 4.92 12.51
CA LYS A 77 20.20 3.83 11.53
C LYS A 77 20.50 2.48 12.20
N ASP A 78 21.49 2.42 13.07
CA ASP A 78 21.91 1.18 13.74
C ASP A 78 20.82 0.61 14.65
N LEU A 79 20.14 1.50 15.38
CA LEU A 79 18.99 1.13 16.21
C LEU A 79 17.81 0.60 15.37
N LEU A 80 17.57 1.13 14.16
CA LEU A 80 16.56 0.62 13.25
C LEU A 80 16.86 -0.81 12.78
N TYR A 81 18.11 -1.13 12.51
CA TYR A 81 18.52 -2.52 12.23
C TYR A 81 18.28 -3.43 13.42
N GLY A 82 18.67 -3.02 14.64
CA GLY A 82 18.36 -3.76 15.86
C GLY A 82 16.86 -3.96 16.09
N LEU A 83 16.07 -2.92 15.85
CA LEU A 83 14.60 -2.92 15.91
C LEU A 83 13.98 -3.95 14.98
N MET A 84 14.40 -3.96 13.71
CA MET A 84 13.72 -4.75 12.67
C MET A 84 14.26 -6.17 12.56
N LEU A 85 15.57 -6.39 12.65
CA LEU A 85 16.18 -7.70 12.50
C LEU A 85 16.02 -8.57 13.75
N GLU A 86 16.40 -8.04 14.92
CA GLU A 86 16.40 -8.77 16.19
C GLU A 86 15.16 -8.49 17.05
N SER A 87 14.38 -7.48 16.67
CA SER A 87 13.17 -7.09 17.42
C SER A 87 13.44 -6.47 18.79
N TYR A 88 14.56 -5.82 19.02
CA TYR A 88 14.96 -5.26 20.30
C TYR A 88 13.97 -4.21 20.81
N ASN A 89 13.49 -4.39 22.06
CA ASN A 89 12.49 -3.52 22.68
C ASN A 89 13.08 -2.19 23.14
N ASP A 90 14.31 -2.23 23.64
CA ASP A 90 15.05 -1.03 24.05
C ASP A 90 15.37 -0.12 22.86
N CYS A 91 15.73 -0.66 21.69
CA CYS A 91 15.91 0.12 20.48
C CYS A 91 14.63 0.89 20.09
N ALA A 92 13.45 0.30 20.26
CA ALA A 92 12.19 0.97 19.98
C ALA A 92 11.96 2.19 20.89
N VAL A 93 12.30 2.06 22.17
CA VAL A 93 12.13 3.14 23.16
C VAL A 93 13.16 4.24 22.95
N VAL A 94 14.44 3.89 22.71
CA VAL A 94 15.45 4.92 22.36
C VAL A 94 15.03 5.73 21.16
N LEU A 95 14.57 5.06 20.09
CA LEU A 95 14.11 5.73 18.86
C LEU A 95 12.89 6.60 19.10
N ALA A 96 11.92 6.14 19.88
CA ALA A 96 10.71 6.89 20.20
C ALA A 96 11.02 8.16 21.01
N GLU A 97 11.87 8.04 22.04
CA GLU A 97 12.29 9.17 22.86
C GLU A 97 13.18 10.15 22.08
N HIS A 98 14.04 9.65 21.20
CA HIS A 98 14.84 10.49 20.29
C HIS A 98 13.96 11.32 19.35
N ALA A 99 12.92 10.70 18.79
CA ALA A 99 12.05 11.37 17.80
C ALA A 99 11.12 12.40 18.42
N GLU A 100 10.53 12.12 19.58
CA GLU A 100 9.42 12.91 20.16
C GLU A 100 9.64 13.34 21.61
N GLY A 101 10.83 13.12 22.14
CA GLY A 101 11.21 13.49 23.52
C GLY A 101 10.63 12.58 24.60
N SER A 102 9.57 11.82 24.33
CA SER A 102 9.00 10.82 25.24
C SER A 102 8.24 9.72 24.50
N VAL A 103 8.05 8.59 25.16
CA VAL A 103 7.23 7.47 24.64
C VAL A 103 5.78 7.92 24.46
N GLU A 104 5.21 8.67 25.39
CA GLU A 104 3.82 9.15 25.36
C GLU A 104 3.57 10.07 24.15
N ASN A 105 4.51 10.95 23.83
CA ASN A 105 4.40 11.82 22.65
C ASN A 105 4.53 10.98 21.37
N PHE A 106 5.45 10.03 21.35
CA PHE A 106 5.62 9.13 20.21
C PHE A 106 4.35 8.30 19.96
N GLU A 107 3.70 7.77 20.99
CA GLU A 107 2.45 7.02 20.88
C GLU A 107 1.34 7.86 20.23
N LYS A 108 1.19 9.13 20.64
CA LYS A 108 0.21 10.05 20.02
C LYS A 108 0.47 10.21 18.53
N ARG A 109 1.74 10.43 18.15
CA ARG A 109 2.14 10.60 16.74
C ARG A 109 1.96 9.31 15.93
N MET A 110 2.30 8.18 16.54
CA MET A 110 2.16 6.86 15.94
C MET A 110 0.68 6.53 15.64
N ASN A 111 -0.23 6.80 16.59
CA ASN A 111 -1.65 6.62 16.38
C ASN A 111 -2.20 7.59 15.33
N GLN A 112 -1.78 8.86 15.33
CA GLN A 112 -2.15 9.81 14.28
C GLN A 112 -1.68 9.34 12.90
N MET A 113 -0.47 8.77 12.82
CA MET A 113 0.03 8.18 11.56
C MET A 113 -0.82 6.99 11.12
N ALA A 114 -1.23 6.11 12.05
CA ALA A 114 -2.09 4.98 11.78
C ALA A 114 -3.47 5.45 11.25
N GLU A 115 -4.10 6.43 11.87
CA GLU A 115 -5.36 7.02 11.41
C GLU A 115 -5.25 7.59 10.00
N ASN A 116 -4.16 8.32 9.69
CA ASN A 116 -3.90 8.87 8.36
C ASN A 116 -3.71 7.80 7.28
N LEU A 117 -3.39 6.56 7.68
CA LEU A 117 -3.33 5.40 6.79
C LEU A 117 -4.69 4.70 6.62
N GLY A 118 -5.74 5.18 7.27
CA GLY A 118 -7.07 4.58 7.27
C GLY A 118 -7.16 3.28 8.08
N THR A 119 -6.33 3.15 9.15
CA THR A 119 -6.33 1.99 10.04
C THR A 119 -7.12 2.31 11.31
N LEU A 120 -8.45 2.37 11.17
CA LEU A 120 -9.36 2.87 12.19
C LEU A 120 -9.60 1.89 13.36
N ASN A 121 -9.18 0.63 13.21
CA ASN A 121 -9.31 -0.39 14.25
C ASN A 121 -7.98 -0.68 14.96
N THR A 122 -7.05 0.27 14.89
CA THR A 122 -5.71 0.16 15.44
C THR A 122 -5.51 1.15 16.58
N HIS A 123 -4.97 0.68 17.70
CA HIS A 123 -4.54 1.51 18.82
C HIS A 123 -3.22 1.00 19.37
N PHE A 124 -2.19 1.84 19.33
CA PHE A 124 -0.86 1.52 19.81
C PHE A 124 -0.57 2.27 21.11
N VAL A 125 -0.10 1.55 22.14
CA VAL A 125 0.25 2.07 23.46
C VAL A 125 1.76 2.00 23.72
N THR A 126 2.49 1.22 22.91
CA THR A 126 3.94 1.08 23.04
C THR A 126 4.62 1.09 21.68
N PRO A 127 5.85 1.64 21.55
CA PRO A 127 6.58 1.64 20.28
C PRO A 127 7.16 0.27 19.92
N ASN A 128 7.25 -0.65 20.89
CA ASN A 128 7.86 -1.97 20.73
C ASN A 128 6.86 -3.11 20.53
N GLY A 129 5.56 -2.87 20.81
CA GLY A 129 4.51 -3.88 20.67
C GLY A 129 4.33 -4.77 21.89
N LEU A 130 4.87 -4.39 23.04
CA LEU A 130 4.51 -5.02 24.31
C LEU A 130 3.06 -4.70 24.65
N ASP A 131 2.39 -5.62 25.33
CA ASP A 131 1.02 -5.45 25.77
C ASP A 131 0.91 -4.21 26.69
N GLY A 132 -0.08 -3.36 26.42
CA GLY A 132 -0.33 -2.15 27.16
C GLY A 132 -1.80 -1.76 27.14
N ILE A 133 -2.19 -0.91 28.06
CA ILE A 133 -3.51 -0.28 28.15
C ILE A 133 -3.29 1.16 28.55
N ASP A 134 -3.99 2.07 27.87
CA ASP A 134 -4.11 3.47 28.26
C ASP A 134 -5.58 3.87 28.44
N LYS A 135 -5.85 5.17 28.58
CA LYS A 135 -7.22 5.70 28.74
C LYS A 135 -8.10 5.49 27.49
N LYS A 136 -7.49 5.25 26.32
CA LYS A 136 -8.20 5.09 25.02
C LYS A 136 -8.42 3.61 24.66
N GLY A 137 -7.68 2.69 25.22
CA GLY A 137 -7.86 1.27 24.96
C GLY A 137 -6.62 0.41 25.15
N ARG A 138 -6.68 -0.77 24.57
CA ARG A 138 -5.59 -1.75 24.59
C ARG A 138 -4.68 -1.56 23.38
N HIS A 139 -3.42 -2.02 23.53
CA HIS A 139 -2.49 -2.15 22.40
C HIS A 139 -2.95 -3.27 21.48
N GLU A 140 -3.69 -2.94 20.43
CA GLU A 140 -4.26 -3.92 19.51
C GLU A 140 -4.45 -3.34 18.11
N THR A 141 -4.56 -4.23 17.13
CA THR A 141 -4.86 -3.92 15.74
C THR A 141 -5.67 -5.05 15.10
N THR A 142 -6.08 -4.88 13.84
CA THR A 142 -6.68 -5.94 13.04
C THR A 142 -5.69 -6.46 11.99
N ALA A 143 -5.92 -7.67 11.47
CA ALA A 143 -5.10 -8.20 10.39
C ALA A 143 -5.14 -7.30 9.14
N GLN A 144 -6.33 -6.76 8.82
CA GLN A 144 -6.49 -5.84 7.69
C GLN A 144 -5.69 -4.55 7.87
N ASP A 145 -5.80 -3.92 9.04
CA ASP A 145 -5.08 -2.68 9.30
C ASP A 145 -3.56 -2.88 9.27
N LEU A 146 -3.09 -3.99 9.81
CA LEU A 146 -1.66 -4.31 9.80
C LEU A 146 -1.15 -4.57 8.37
N ALA A 147 -1.94 -5.21 7.50
CA ALA A 147 -1.61 -5.38 6.09
C ALA A 147 -1.57 -4.03 5.33
N LYS A 148 -2.47 -3.08 5.64
CA LYS A 148 -2.45 -1.70 5.10
C LYS A 148 -1.18 -0.95 5.55
N ILE A 149 -0.80 -1.06 6.83
CA ILE A 149 0.44 -0.46 7.34
C ILE A 149 1.64 -1.00 6.57
N MET A 150 1.73 -2.33 6.38
CA MET A 150 2.81 -2.95 5.61
C MET A 150 2.83 -2.46 4.15
N ALA A 151 1.66 -2.32 3.50
CA ALA A 151 1.55 -1.79 2.15
C ALA A 151 2.10 -0.35 2.03
N ARG A 152 2.02 0.43 3.09
CA ARG A 152 2.63 1.76 3.16
C ARG A 152 4.13 1.68 3.42
N CYS A 153 4.56 0.80 4.32
CA CYS A 153 5.96 0.61 4.67
C CYS A 153 6.82 0.23 3.46
N ILE A 154 6.35 -0.70 2.63
CA ILE A 154 7.11 -1.18 1.46
C ILE A 154 7.25 -0.15 0.32
N LYS A 155 6.57 0.99 0.40
CA LYS A 155 6.78 2.13 -0.50
C LYS A 155 8.01 2.97 -0.12
N ASN A 156 8.57 2.74 1.05
CA ASN A 156 9.80 3.40 1.50
C ASN A 156 11.00 2.50 1.20
N GLN A 157 11.95 2.99 0.39
CA GLN A 157 13.12 2.22 -0.05
C GLN A 157 14.04 1.84 1.11
N GLN A 158 14.24 2.74 2.08
CA GLN A 158 15.08 2.46 3.26
C GLN A 158 14.45 1.39 4.16
N PHE A 159 13.12 1.37 4.27
CA PHE A 159 12.41 0.31 4.98
C PHE A 159 12.65 -1.06 4.32
N LEU A 160 12.59 -1.14 2.99
CA LEU A 160 12.89 -2.37 2.26
C LEU A 160 14.34 -2.80 2.44
N GLU A 161 15.29 -1.86 2.35
CA GLU A 161 16.72 -2.14 2.58
C GLU A 161 16.96 -2.75 3.95
N ILE A 162 16.42 -2.15 5.02
CA ILE A 162 16.57 -2.67 6.38
C ILE A 162 15.93 -4.05 6.50
N THR A 163 14.68 -4.23 6.05
CA THR A 163 13.94 -5.48 6.27
C THR A 163 14.41 -6.65 5.39
N GLN A 164 15.11 -6.39 4.29
CA GLN A 164 15.74 -7.40 3.43
C GLN A 164 17.16 -7.76 3.86
N THR A 165 17.77 -6.96 4.70
CA THR A 165 19.13 -7.23 5.20
C THR A 165 19.14 -8.49 6.05
N LYS A 166 20.01 -9.45 5.72
CA LYS A 166 20.13 -10.73 6.43
C LYS A 166 20.89 -10.59 7.74
N GLN A 167 21.98 -9.84 7.71
CA GLN A 167 22.84 -9.59 8.84
C GLN A 167 23.38 -8.16 8.79
N TYR A 168 23.43 -7.50 9.94
CA TYR A 168 23.98 -6.16 10.07
C TYR A 168 24.88 -6.06 11.31
N THR A 169 26.02 -5.39 11.18
CA THR A 169 26.98 -5.20 12.27
C THR A 169 27.16 -3.71 12.53
N PHE A 170 27.13 -3.32 13.80
CA PHE A 170 27.38 -1.95 14.23
C PHE A 170 28.08 -1.89 15.60
N THR A 171 28.41 -0.69 16.01
CA THR A 171 29.01 -0.42 17.32
C THR A 171 28.23 0.67 18.05
N ASP A 172 28.34 0.73 19.36
CA ASP A 172 27.97 1.92 20.12
C ASP A 172 28.79 3.15 19.68
N GLY A 173 28.35 4.35 20.03
CA GLY A 173 29.03 5.59 19.68
C GLY A 173 30.47 5.69 20.20
N SER A 174 30.79 5.03 21.29
CA SER A 174 32.16 4.95 21.86
C SER A 174 33.04 3.90 21.16
N ARG A 175 32.49 3.07 20.27
CA ARG A 175 33.12 1.94 19.57
C ARG A 175 33.68 0.85 20.51
N LYS A 176 33.21 0.81 21.76
CA LYS A 176 33.64 -0.19 22.77
C LYS A 176 32.83 -1.48 22.70
N ARG A 177 31.60 -1.39 22.20
CA ARG A 177 30.68 -2.53 22.09
C ARG A 177 30.34 -2.78 20.63
N ARG A 178 30.47 -4.01 20.18
CA ARG A 178 30.11 -4.46 18.83
C ARG A 178 28.91 -5.39 18.89
N PHE A 179 27.96 -5.19 17.97
CA PHE A 179 26.72 -5.95 17.86
C PHE A 179 26.57 -6.55 16.47
N ILE A 180 26.01 -7.75 16.42
CA ILE A 180 25.64 -8.43 15.18
C ILE A 180 24.16 -8.74 15.26
N CYS A 181 23.37 -8.21 14.32
CA CYS A 181 21.95 -8.45 14.21
C CYS A 181 21.66 -9.39 13.04
N ASN A 182 20.87 -10.44 13.28
CA ASN A 182 20.44 -11.39 12.28
C ASN A 182 18.94 -11.28 12.03
N ASN A 183 18.52 -11.38 10.79
CA ASN A 183 17.11 -11.24 10.45
C ASN A 183 16.34 -12.51 10.78
N HIS A 184 15.35 -12.40 11.64
CA HIS A 184 14.48 -13.51 12.06
C HIS A 184 13.32 -13.81 11.10
N ASN A 185 13.24 -13.12 9.94
CA ASN A 185 12.29 -13.44 8.91
C ASN A 185 12.74 -14.65 8.07
N ALA A 186 12.40 -15.84 8.50
CA ALA A 186 12.78 -17.08 7.82
C ALA A 186 12.26 -17.16 6.36
N LEU A 187 11.21 -16.43 5.99
CA LEU A 187 10.68 -16.44 4.64
C LEU A 187 11.60 -15.76 3.63
N LEU A 188 12.47 -14.83 4.05
CA LEU A 188 13.44 -14.19 3.15
C LEU A 188 14.37 -15.17 2.44
N SER A 189 14.70 -16.29 3.09
CA SER A 189 15.56 -17.33 2.52
C SER A 189 14.79 -18.56 2.01
N SER A 190 13.57 -18.77 2.48
CA SER A 190 12.80 -20.00 2.25
C SER A 190 11.58 -19.86 1.34
N MET A 191 11.32 -18.63 0.84
CA MET A 191 10.21 -18.37 -0.06
C MET A 191 10.57 -17.29 -1.08
N GLN A 192 10.45 -17.64 -2.36
CA GLN A 192 10.76 -16.71 -3.45
C GLN A 192 9.81 -15.51 -3.45
N GLY A 193 10.36 -14.33 -3.73
CA GLY A 193 9.59 -13.09 -3.89
C GLY A 193 9.25 -12.37 -2.59
N VAL A 194 9.65 -12.88 -1.43
CA VAL A 194 9.51 -12.14 -0.15
C VAL A 194 10.37 -10.90 -0.18
N ILE A 195 9.75 -9.73 0.01
CA ILE A 195 10.41 -8.42 -0.03
C ILE A 195 10.46 -7.72 1.31
N SER A 196 9.67 -8.16 2.30
CA SER A 196 9.69 -7.60 3.65
C SER A 196 8.93 -8.49 4.62
N GLY A 197 9.17 -8.31 5.92
CA GLY A 197 8.37 -8.94 6.95
C GLY A 197 8.86 -8.68 8.36
N LYS A 198 7.96 -8.83 9.33
CA LYS A 198 8.23 -8.71 10.75
C LYS A 198 7.47 -9.76 11.55
N THR A 199 8.19 -10.46 12.43
CA THR A 199 7.62 -11.41 13.39
C THR A 199 7.22 -10.72 14.68
N GLY A 200 6.25 -11.29 15.38
CA GLY A 200 5.87 -10.89 16.73
C GLY A 200 5.47 -12.09 17.59
N TYR A 201 5.65 -11.97 18.89
CA TYR A 201 5.14 -12.91 19.88
C TYR A 201 5.04 -12.24 21.24
N THR A 202 3.87 -12.35 21.87
CA THR A 202 3.67 -12.26 23.32
C THR A 202 2.76 -13.41 23.74
N SER A 203 2.68 -13.71 25.03
CA SER A 203 1.76 -14.75 25.53
C SER A 203 0.30 -14.46 25.18
N LYS A 204 -0.09 -13.19 25.13
CA LYS A 204 -1.46 -12.76 24.74
C LYS A 204 -1.68 -12.78 23.24
N ALA A 205 -0.70 -12.31 22.46
CA ALA A 205 -0.82 -12.20 21.00
C ALA A 205 -0.69 -13.55 20.28
N GLY A 206 0.01 -14.52 20.86
CA GLY A 206 0.46 -15.69 20.12
C GLY A 206 1.50 -15.33 19.05
N TYR A 207 1.77 -16.24 18.13
CA TYR A 207 2.69 -15.98 17.02
C TYR A 207 2.01 -15.11 15.96
N CYS A 208 2.61 -13.95 15.69
CA CYS A 208 2.18 -12.99 14.67
C CYS A 208 3.23 -12.83 13.59
N TYR A 209 2.77 -12.48 12.40
CA TYR A 209 3.63 -12.11 11.28
C TYR A 209 2.90 -11.13 10.35
N VAL A 210 3.63 -10.13 9.87
CA VAL A 210 3.21 -9.25 8.79
C VAL A 210 4.31 -9.22 7.74
N GLY A 211 3.94 -9.25 6.46
CA GLY A 211 4.95 -9.28 5.40
C GLY A 211 4.42 -8.86 4.04
N ALA A 212 5.33 -8.84 3.07
CA ALA A 212 5.05 -8.54 1.70
C ALA A 212 5.81 -9.49 0.74
N VAL A 213 5.13 -9.85 -0.34
CA VAL A 213 5.64 -10.74 -1.39
C VAL A 213 5.36 -10.13 -2.75
N LYS A 214 6.33 -10.19 -3.65
CA LYS A 214 6.18 -9.83 -5.06
C LYS A 214 6.31 -11.08 -5.92
N GLN A 215 5.19 -11.51 -6.51
CA GLN A 215 5.12 -12.67 -7.40
C GLN A 215 4.09 -12.44 -8.52
N LYS A 216 4.33 -12.98 -9.70
CA LYS A 216 3.40 -12.92 -10.86
C LYS A 216 2.86 -11.51 -11.13
N ASN A 217 3.74 -10.50 -11.10
CA ASN A 217 3.39 -9.08 -11.27
C ASN A 217 2.39 -8.53 -10.23
N MET A 218 2.24 -9.19 -9.09
CA MET A 218 1.45 -8.73 -7.95
C MET A 218 2.37 -8.45 -6.77
N THR A 219 2.12 -7.34 -6.08
CA THR A 219 2.73 -7.05 -4.78
C THR A 219 1.66 -7.23 -3.72
N MET A 220 1.81 -8.26 -2.91
CA MET A 220 0.83 -8.65 -1.89
C MET A 220 1.37 -8.34 -0.51
N THR A 221 0.54 -7.77 0.34
CA THR A 221 0.79 -7.70 1.79
C THR A 221 -0.17 -8.62 2.52
N PHE A 222 0.30 -9.18 3.61
CA PHE A 222 -0.48 -10.11 4.41
C PHE A 222 -0.13 -9.96 5.88
N SER A 223 -1.10 -10.27 6.70
CA SER A 223 -0.98 -10.31 8.15
C SER A 223 -1.58 -11.60 8.69
N VAL A 224 -0.88 -12.19 9.66
CA VAL A 224 -1.30 -13.37 10.39
C VAL A 224 -1.17 -13.07 11.88
N LEU A 225 -2.28 -13.07 12.60
CA LEU A 225 -2.35 -12.85 14.04
C LEU A 225 -2.82 -14.11 14.74
N ALA A 226 -2.39 -14.32 15.98
CA ALA A 226 -2.74 -15.48 16.80
C ALA A 226 -2.52 -16.84 16.08
N SER A 227 -1.43 -16.99 15.32
CA SER A 227 -1.11 -18.20 14.57
C SER A 227 -0.43 -19.26 15.44
N GLY A 228 -1.10 -19.60 16.55
CA GLY A 228 -0.64 -20.58 17.53
C GLY A 228 0.24 -19.99 18.62
N TRP A 229 0.49 -20.82 19.62
CA TRP A 229 1.34 -20.59 20.78
C TRP A 229 2.40 -21.69 20.86
N PRO A 230 3.39 -21.61 21.75
CA PRO A 230 4.34 -22.69 21.94
C PRO A 230 3.67 -24.06 22.10
N PRO A 231 4.16 -25.12 21.44
CA PRO A 231 5.40 -25.18 20.65
C PRO A 231 5.23 -24.81 19.14
N HIS A 232 4.10 -24.28 18.69
CA HIS A 232 3.67 -24.19 17.29
C HIS A 232 4.20 -22.96 16.55
N LYS A 233 5.44 -22.52 16.79
CA LYS A 233 6.02 -21.30 16.17
C LYS A 233 6.12 -21.31 14.64
N THR A 234 5.97 -22.45 13.99
CA THR A 234 6.07 -22.61 12.53
C THR A 234 4.74 -22.42 11.80
N TYR A 235 3.61 -22.39 12.52
CA TYR A 235 2.28 -22.28 11.91
C TYR A 235 2.13 -21.01 11.07
N LYS A 236 2.63 -19.88 11.56
CA LYS A 236 2.61 -18.60 10.80
C LYS A 236 3.26 -18.73 9.41
N TRP A 237 4.32 -19.52 9.26
CA TRP A 237 4.98 -19.73 7.97
C TRP A 237 4.15 -20.57 7.02
N LYS A 238 3.44 -21.58 7.53
CA LYS A 238 2.51 -22.40 6.74
C LYS A 238 1.32 -21.55 6.29
N ASP A 239 0.80 -20.71 7.18
CA ASP A 239 -0.33 -19.83 6.89
C ASP A 239 0.00 -18.81 5.83
N VAL A 240 1.16 -18.16 5.92
CA VAL A 240 1.63 -17.23 4.88
C VAL A 240 1.76 -17.89 3.52
N ARG A 241 2.38 -19.10 3.45
CA ARG A 241 2.50 -19.83 2.18
C ARG A 241 1.14 -20.13 1.56
N LYS A 242 0.16 -20.51 2.37
CA LYS A 242 -1.22 -20.74 1.92
C LYS A 242 -1.88 -19.47 1.39
N LEU A 243 -1.70 -18.32 2.08
CA LEU A 243 -2.22 -17.03 1.62
C LEU A 243 -1.64 -16.61 0.28
N VAL A 244 -0.32 -16.73 0.12
CA VAL A 244 0.35 -16.40 -1.15
C VAL A 244 -0.07 -17.35 -2.25
N GLN A 245 -0.13 -18.66 -1.99
CA GLN A 245 -0.58 -19.67 -2.95
C GLN A 245 -2.02 -19.36 -3.39
N TYR A 246 -2.93 -19.13 -2.44
CA TYR A 246 -4.31 -18.76 -2.74
C TYR A 246 -4.39 -17.53 -3.66
N ALA A 247 -3.65 -16.46 -3.32
CA ALA A 247 -3.66 -15.25 -4.12
C ALA A 247 -3.14 -15.51 -5.55
N THR A 248 -2.03 -16.23 -5.70
CA THR A 248 -1.43 -16.52 -7.02
C THR A 248 -2.25 -17.51 -7.85
N ASP A 249 -3.04 -18.37 -7.21
CA ASP A 249 -3.92 -19.31 -7.90
C ASP A 249 -5.22 -18.64 -8.40
N HIS A 250 -5.75 -17.68 -7.65
CA HIS A 250 -7.04 -17.09 -7.94
C HIS A 250 -6.99 -15.72 -8.60
N TYR A 251 -5.89 -14.98 -8.44
CA TYR A 251 -5.77 -13.62 -8.95
C TYR A 251 -4.62 -13.49 -9.95
N GLU A 252 -4.76 -12.51 -10.83
CA GLU A 252 -3.71 -12.09 -11.76
C GLU A 252 -3.84 -10.62 -12.09
N ARG A 253 -2.72 -9.99 -12.48
CA ARG A 253 -2.73 -8.62 -13.00
C ARG A 253 -2.83 -8.68 -14.52
N ARG A 254 -3.94 -8.21 -15.07
CA ARG A 254 -4.17 -8.10 -16.51
C ARG A 254 -3.96 -6.69 -17.00
N GLU A 255 -3.12 -6.53 -17.99
CA GLU A 255 -3.01 -5.31 -18.78
C GLU A 255 -4.01 -5.38 -19.92
N ILE A 256 -4.77 -4.30 -20.08
CA ILE A 256 -5.84 -4.18 -21.07
C ILE A 256 -5.62 -2.90 -21.83
N ILE A 257 -5.69 -2.96 -23.16
CA ILE A 257 -5.65 -1.80 -24.05
C ILE A 257 -6.97 -1.78 -24.80
N ALA A 258 -7.70 -0.66 -24.68
CA ALA A 258 -8.94 -0.51 -25.43
C ALA A 258 -8.66 -0.34 -26.93
N ASP A 259 -9.40 -1.08 -27.75
CA ASP A 259 -9.39 -0.88 -29.19
C ASP A 259 -10.27 0.33 -29.56
N THR A 260 -9.66 1.33 -30.17
CA THR A 260 -10.33 2.56 -30.63
C THR A 260 -10.44 2.63 -32.13
N SER A 261 -10.22 1.55 -32.86
CA SER A 261 -10.29 1.53 -34.32
C SER A 261 -11.64 2.05 -34.88
N LYS A 262 -12.71 1.84 -34.10
CA LYS A 262 -14.08 2.29 -34.40
C LYS A 262 -14.45 3.67 -33.84
N ILE A 263 -13.54 4.34 -33.11
CA ILE A 263 -13.79 5.61 -32.40
C ILE A 263 -12.86 6.69 -32.95
N LYS A 264 -12.89 6.89 -34.28
CA LYS A 264 -11.99 7.87 -34.93
C LYS A 264 -12.64 9.23 -35.09
N GLU A 265 -13.93 9.26 -35.29
CA GLU A 265 -14.72 10.46 -35.63
C GLU A 265 -16.14 10.35 -35.12
N ILE A 266 -16.85 11.47 -34.99
CA ILE A 266 -18.27 11.55 -34.65
C ILE A 266 -18.96 12.55 -35.58
N SER A 267 -20.22 12.27 -35.94
CA SER A 267 -21.05 13.14 -36.76
C SER A 267 -21.43 14.40 -35.99
N ILE A 268 -21.51 15.52 -36.73
CA ILE A 268 -21.91 16.82 -36.18
C ILE A 268 -23.15 17.30 -36.92
N LYS A 269 -24.19 17.68 -36.16
CA LYS A 269 -25.34 18.39 -36.66
C LYS A 269 -25.12 19.91 -36.66
N ASN A 270 -25.65 20.60 -37.63
CA ASN A 270 -25.61 22.06 -37.75
C ASN A 270 -24.19 22.68 -37.79
N GLY A 271 -23.15 21.88 -38.09
CA GLY A 271 -21.76 22.32 -38.13
C GLY A 271 -21.29 22.62 -39.57
N LEU A 272 -20.27 23.49 -39.69
CA LEU A 272 -19.59 23.74 -40.97
C LEU A 272 -18.84 22.49 -41.49
N LYS A 273 -18.57 21.51 -40.61
CA LYS A 273 -18.07 20.17 -40.95
C LYS A 273 -19.08 19.14 -40.49
N GLU A 274 -19.25 18.07 -41.24
CA GLU A 274 -20.18 16.99 -40.95
C GLU A 274 -19.67 16.04 -39.86
N LYS A 275 -18.34 16.04 -39.61
CA LYS A 275 -17.68 15.17 -38.67
C LYS A 275 -16.54 15.89 -37.96
N VAL A 276 -16.21 15.43 -36.78
CA VAL A 276 -15.01 15.82 -36.02
C VAL A 276 -14.20 14.61 -35.63
N LEU A 277 -12.86 14.71 -35.77
CA LEU A 277 -11.92 13.70 -35.31
C LEU A 277 -11.90 13.67 -33.78
N LEU A 278 -11.72 12.48 -33.24
CA LEU A 278 -11.68 12.24 -31.82
C LEU A 278 -10.23 11.94 -31.33
N LYS A 279 -9.96 12.28 -30.10
CA LYS A 279 -8.75 11.91 -29.39
C LYS A 279 -9.09 11.33 -28.01
N THR A 280 -8.29 10.37 -27.56
CA THR A 280 -8.42 9.72 -26.24
C THR A 280 -7.15 9.91 -25.45
N GLY A 281 -7.24 9.78 -24.13
CA GLY A 281 -6.08 9.68 -23.25
C GLY A 281 -5.39 8.32 -23.33
N ASN A 282 -4.62 7.98 -22.30
CA ASN A 282 -3.93 6.68 -22.22
C ASN A 282 -4.97 5.55 -22.04
N LEU A 283 -5.04 4.69 -23.03
CA LEU A 283 -5.94 3.53 -23.11
C LEU A 283 -5.40 2.27 -22.42
N LYS A 284 -4.15 2.31 -21.98
CA LYS A 284 -3.58 1.20 -21.23
C LYS A 284 -4.07 1.26 -19.78
N ALA A 285 -4.61 0.15 -19.30
CA ALA A 285 -5.03 -0.01 -17.92
C ALA A 285 -4.58 -1.39 -17.40
N ALA A 286 -4.12 -1.44 -16.15
CA ALA A 286 -3.78 -2.67 -15.48
C ALA A 286 -4.72 -2.86 -14.28
N PHE A 287 -5.33 -4.02 -14.19
CA PHE A 287 -6.26 -4.35 -13.10
C PHE A 287 -5.86 -5.67 -12.45
N LEU A 288 -5.97 -5.70 -11.14
CA LEU A 288 -5.95 -6.97 -10.41
C LEU A 288 -7.33 -7.61 -10.45
N VAL A 289 -7.42 -8.76 -11.05
CA VAL A 289 -8.68 -9.49 -11.27
C VAL A 289 -8.59 -10.92 -10.75
N LYS A 290 -9.73 -11.48 -10.38
CA LYS A 290 -9.82 -12.95 -10.28
C LYS A 290 -9.72 -13.54 -11.67
N LYS A 291 -9.16 -14.73 -11.81
CA LYS A 291 -9.09 -15.43 -13.10
C LYS A 291 -10.47 -15.72 -13.71
N THR A 292 -11.50 -15.76 -12.85
CA THR A 292 -12.90 -15.95 -13.24
C THR A 292 -13.65 -14.64 -13.57
N ASP A 293 -13.03 -13.47 -13.33
CA ASP A 293 -13.68 -12.19 -13.57
C ASP A 293 -13.90 -11.95 -15.07
N LYS A 294 -15.10 -11.45 -15.42
CA LYS A 294 -15.42 -11.03 -16.78
C LYS A 294 -15.04 -9.58 -16.96
N ILE A 295 -14.17 -9.34 -17.94
CA ILE A 295 -13.74 -7.98 -18.30
C ILE A 295 -14.44 -7.56 -19.58
N LYS A 296 -15.04 -6.36 -19.57
CA LYS A 296 -15.68 -5.74 -20.71
C LYS A 296 -15.20 -4.31 -20.89
N ILE A 297 -14.98 -3.90 -22.13
CA ILE A 297 -14.70 -2.50 -22.49
C ILE A 297 -15.92 -2.00 -23.21
N GLU A 298 -16.44 -0.87 -22.79
CA GLU A 298 -17.59 -0.21 -23.40
C GLU A 298 -17.21 1.22 -23.79
N SER A 299 -17.56 1.58 -25.04
CA SER A 299 -17.43 2.94 -25.54
C SER A 299 -18.80 3.59 -25.50
N ILE A 300 -18.92 4.66 -24.76
CA ILE A 300 -20.13 5.46 -24.63
C ILE A 300 -19.91 6.73 -25.42
N LEU A 301 -20.51 6.76 -26.63
CA LEU A 301 -20.51 7.88 -27.55
C LEU A 301 -21.95 8.11 -28.06
N PRO A 302 -22.40 9.36 -28.14
CA PRO A 302 -23.65 9.66 -28.85
C PRO A 302 -23.48 9.38 -30.35
N SER A 303 -24.58 9.18 -31.06
CA SER A 303 -24.55 8.99 -32.53
C SER A 303 -24.15 10.26 -33.28
N PHE A 304 -24.37 11.42 -32.68
CA PHE A 304 -23.98 12.74 -33.20
C PHE A 304 -23.85 13.74 -32.02
N ILE A 305 -23.23 14.88 -32.30
CA ILE A 305 -23.18 16.05 -31.41
C ILE A 305 -23.60 17.29 -32.20
N ASP A 306 -24.14 18.30 -31.52
CA ASP A 306 -24.52 19.57 -32.16
C ASP A 306 -23.35 20.57 -32.16
N ALA A 307 -23.23 21.33 -33.25
CA ALA A 307 -22.29 22.45 -33.28
C ALA A 307 -22.86 23.65 -32.47
N PRO A 308 -21.97 24.53 -31.92
CA PRO A 308 -20.53 24.53 -32.07
C PRO A 308 -19.82 23.52 -31.17
N VAL A 309 -18.77 22.91 -31.69
CA VAL A 309 -17.89 22.01 -30.92
C VAL A 309 -16.56 22.70 -30.69
N LYS A 310 -16.04 22.64 -29.48
CA LYS A 310 -14.72 23.19 -29.13
C LYS A 310 -13.67 22.07 -29.11
N GLU A 311 -12.47 22.40 -29.56
CA GLU A 311 -11.32 21.49 -29.35
C GLU A 311 -11.15 21.18 -27.88
N GLY A 312 -10.92 19.90 -27.52
CA GLY A 312 -10.82 19.44 -26.14
C GLY A 312 -12.17 19.25 -25.43
N GLN A 313 -13.30 19.49 -26.10
CA GLN A 313 -14.62 19.20 -25.54
C GLN A 313 -14.79 17.69 -25.33
N LYS A 314 -15.20 17.27 -24.13
CA LYS A 314 -15.56 15.87 -23.86
C LYS A 314 -16.81 15.52 -24.63
N VAL A 315 -16.74 14.44 -25.41
CA VAL A 315 -17.84 13.96 -26.24
C VAL A 315 -18.34 12.57 -25.90
N GLY A 316 -17.54 11.86 -25.09
CA GLY A 316 -17.87 10.52 -24.64
C GLY A 316 -16.83 9.96 -23.68
N GLU A 317 -16.90 8.68 -23.43
CA GLU A 317 -15.94 7.98 -22.58
C GLU A 317 -15.83 6.50 -22.93
N ILE A 318 -14.67 5.90 -22.59
CA ILE A 318 -14.41 4.47 -22.66
C ILE A 318 -14.39 3.95 -21.21
N LYS A 319 -15.25 3.00 -20.91
CA LYS A 319 -15.33 2.36 -19.58
C LYS A 319 -14.72 0.98 -19.60
N TYR A 320 -13.89 0.71 -18.58
CA TYR A 320 -13.38 -0.62 -18.27
C TYR A 320 -14.22 -1.21 -17.15
N LEU A 321 -14.93 -2.29 -17.45
CA LEU A 321 -15.85 -2.95 -16.53
C LEU A 321 -15.28 -4.29 -16.08
N ILE A 322 -15.34 -4.57 -14.78
CA ILE A 322 -15.07 -5.90 -14.22
C ILE A 322 -16.37 -6.37 -13.56
N ASN A 323 -16.89 -7.49 -14.03
CA ASN A 323 -18.19 -8.03 -13.60
C ASN A 323 -19.32 -6.99 -13.63
N GLY A 324 -19.34 -6.17 -14.68
CA GLY A 324 -20.35 -5.11 -14.87
C GLY A 324 -20.11 -3.83 -14.07
N LYS A 325 -19.11 -3.77 -13.18
CA LYS A 325 -18.78 -2.56 -12.40
C LYS A 325 -17.66 -1.79 -13.06
N SER A 326 -17.84 -0.48 -13.26
CA SER A 326 -16.84 0.42 -13.84
C SER A 326 -15.65 0.57 -12.88
N GLN A 327 -14.45 0.26 -13.39
CA GLN A 327 -13.18 0.37 -12.64
C GLN A 327 -12.36 1.59 -13.08
N LYS A 328 -12.48 1.96 -14.37
CA LYS A 328 -11.79 3.12 -14.96
C LYS A 328 -12.63 3.66 -16.08
N SER A 329 -12.62 4.98 -16.23
CA SER A 329 -13.18 5.68 -17.37
C SER A 329 -12.10 6.56 -18.01
N VAL A 330 -12.00 6.51 -19.33
CA VAL A 330 -11.09 7.36 -20.12
C VAL A 330 -11.95 8.25 -21.00
N PRO A 331 -11.89 9.59 -20.87
CA PRO A 331 -12.68 10.49 -21.66
C PRO A 331 -12.24 10.52 -23.13
N ILE A 332 -13.20 10.74 -24.00
CA ILE A 332 -13.02 10.95 -25.44
C ILE A 332 -13.27 12.43 -25.71
N TYR A 333 -12.36 13.07 -26.43
CA TYR A 333 -12.42 14.50 -26.72
C TYR A 333 -12.47 14.78 -28.21
N ALA A 334 -13.09 15.89 -28.58
CA ALA A 334 -12.98 16.45 -29.93
C ALA A 334 -11.54 16.92 -30.16
N LYS A 335 -10.93 16.54 -31.29
CA LYS A 335 -9.55 16.89 -31.67
C LYS A 335 -9.42 18.28 -32.27
N GLN A 336 -10.53 18.87 -32.73
CA GLN A 336 -10.60 20.18 -33.39
C GLN A 336 -11.93 20.88 -33.11
N SER A 337 -11.95 22.20 -33.24
CA SER A 337 -13.19 22.96 -33.15
C SER A 337 -13.99 22.91 -34.47
N VAL A 338 -15.32 22.94 -34.35
CA VAL A 338 -16.23 23.06 -35.51
C VAL A 338 -17.25 24.13 -35.20
N LYS A 339 -17.30 25.17 -36.03
CA LYS A 339 -18.26 26.26 -35.92
C LYS A 339 -19.64 25.80 -36.35
N GLN A 340 -20.67 26.41 -35.81
CA GLN A 340 -22.07 26.23 -36.24
C GLN A 340 -22.30 26.93 -37.58
N LYS A 341 -23.21 26.38 -38.40
CA LYS A 341 -23.73 27.07 -39.58
C LYS A 341 -24.56 28.24 -39.08
N ASP A 342 -24.17 29.45 -39.47
CA ASP A 342 -24.83 30.70 -39.12
C ASP A 342 -25.63 31.25 -40.31
N TYR A 343 -26.27 32.40 -40.11
CA TYR A 343 -27.04 33.09 -41.14
C TYR A 343 -26.22 33.37 -42.40
N TRP A 344 -24.96 33.80 -42.26
CA TRP A 344 -24.07 34.09 -43.37
C TRP A 344 -23.73 32.87 -44.21
N TYR A 345 -23.58 31.73 -43.64
CA TYR A 345 -23.37 30.47 -44.35
C TYR A 345 -24.56 30.13 -45.27
N TYR A 346 -25.80 30.30 -44.79
CA TYR A 346 -26.97 30.04 -45.60
C TYR A 346 -27.18 31.09 -46.67
N PHE A 347 -26.87 32.37 -46.37
CA PHE A 347 -26.94 33.48 -47.33
C PHE A 347 -25.94 33.28 -48.47
N GLU A 348 -24.69 32.94 -48.19
CA GLU A 348 -23.70 32.61 -49.22
C GLU A 348 -24.14 31.44 -50.10
N LYS A 349 -24.72 30.38 -49.53
CA LYS A 349 -25.23 29.24 -50.28
C LYS A 349 -26.40 29.62 -51.21
N ILE A 350 -27.24 30.50 -50.78
CA ILE A 350 -28.32 31.02 -51.59
C ILE A 350 -27.74 31.81 -52.75
N ILE A 351 -26.85 32.76 -52.55
CA ILE A 351 -26.19 33.54 -53.59
C ILE A 351 -25.46 32.63 -54.58
N GLN A 352 -24.68 31.63 -54.11
CA GLN A 352 -24.01 30.71 -55.02
C GLN A 352 -24.94 29.92 -55.91
N ARG A 353 -26.13 29.57 -55.44
CA ARG A 353 -27.15 28.92 -56.26
C ARG A 353 -27.73 29.87 -57.40
N PHE A 354 -27.90 31.14 -57.06
CA PHE A 354 -28.38 32.11 -58.03
C PHE A 354 -27.32 32.48 -59.07
N THR A 355 -26.05 32.48 -58.75
CA THR A 355 -24.95 32.81 -59.66
C THR A 355 -24.48 31.66 -60.54
N LEU A 356 -24.78 30.38 -60.17
CA LEU A 356 -24.51 29.19 -61.00
C LEU A 356 -25.65 28.82 -62.01
N THR A 357 -26.72 29.58 -62.01
CA THR A 357 -27.87 29.39 -62.93
C THR A 357 -27.91 30.41 -64.07
N THR A 358 -26.84 31.18 -64.26
CA THR A 358 -26.56 32.00 -65.41
C THR A 358 -25.32 31.50 -66.13
#